data_45729455379995f12c1b56a5dd99d7a5
#
_entry.id   45729455379995f12c1b56a5dd99d7a5
#
_cell.length_a   1.000
_cell.length_b   1.000
_cell.length_c   1.000
_cell.angle_alpha   90.00
_cell.angle_beta   90.00
_cell.angle_gamma   90.00
#
_symmetry.space_group_name_H-M   'P 1'
#
loop_
_entity.id
_entity.type
_entity.pdbx_description
1 polymer ?
#
loop_
_entity_poly.entity_id
_entity_poly.type
_entity_poly.pdbx_seq_one_letter_code
_entity_poly.pdbx_strand_id
1 'polypeptide(L)'
;SAVIEYLKGKPVIHHGRAYRVMTNSPVYSEQLKLNAFWATKDRTHELPGSIQSPDRFVRGSFYVEQLPPTTDPRQALAGVMSVMRNISVPWGTPDPEHPNISPTWWRTLLDHKNRVYYFDSALSPQMVWLNLGQIDFSPGSGIRAIAIETDPSLQGNLNGLLRAAPAIRFLAPAG
;
A
#
# COMPACT_ATOMS: atom_id res chain seq x y z
N SER A 1 4.27 5.42 -14.60
CA SER A 1 3.70 5.79 -13.29
C SER A 1 3.42 7.28 -13.21
N ALA A 2 2.51 7.67 -12.34
CA ALA A 2 2.25 9.06 -12.01
C ALA A 2 1.83 9.16 -10.54
N VAL A 3 2.21 10.26 -9.88
CA VAL A 3 1.63 10.71 -8.61
C VAL A 3 0.71 11.88 -8.91
N ILE A 4 -0.51 11.82 -8.43
CA ILE A 4 -1.54 12.83 -8.67
C ILE A 4 -2.03 13.32 -7.31
N GLU A 5 -1.94 14.63 -7.08
CA GLU A 5 -2.48 15.29 -5.89
C GLU A 5 -3.49 16.34 -6.30
N TYR A 6 -4.48 16.58 -5.47
CA TYR A 6 -5.40 17.70 -5.63
C TYR A 6 -5.04 18.80 -4.63
N LEU A 7 -4.44 19.88 -5.11
CA LEU A 7 -4.01 21.01 -4.29
C LEU A 7 -4.90 22.23 -4.58
N LYS A 8 -5.64 22.67 -3.56
CA LYS A 8 -6.60 23.80 -3.70
C LYS A 8 -7.58 23.58 -4.87
N GLY A 9 -8.10 22.36 -5.01
CA GLY A 9 -9.06 22.00 -6.06
C GLY A 9 -8.48 21.80 -7.46
N LYS A 10 -7.16 21.84 -7.62
CA LYS A 10 -6.47 21.62 -8.91
C LYS A 10 -5.61 20.37 -8.88
N PRO A 11 -5.60 19.53 -9.93
CA PRO A 11 -4.70 18.41 -10.02
C PRO A 11 -3.26 18.88 -10.26
N VAL A 12 -2.33 18.32 -9.50
CA VAL A 12 -0.88 18.43 -9.72
C VAL A 12 -0.38 17.03 -10.04
N ILE A 13 0.26 16.87 -11.19
CA ILE A 13 0.66 15.54 -11.71
C ILE A 13 2.18 15.49 -11.85
N HIS A 14 2.79 14.54 -11.16
CA HIS A 14 4.19 14.17 -11.31
C HIS A 14 4.27 12.87 -12.13
N HIS A 15 4.61 12.99 -13.41
CA HIS A 15 4.61 11.86 -14.34
C HIS A 15 6.02 11.32 -14.58
N GLY A 16 6.20 10.03 -14.48
CA GLY A 16 7.46 9.35 -14.79
C GLY A 16 7.81 8.19 -13.86
N ARG A 17 8.79 7.39 -14.27
CA ARG A 17 9.23 6.19 -13.54
C ARG A 17 10.01 6.50 -12.26
N ALA A 18 10.50 7.71 -12.09
CA ALA A 18 11.21 8.15 -10.89
C ALA A 18 10.28 8.31 -9.68
N TYR A 19 8.99 8.55 -9.91
CA TYR A 19 8.00 8.76 -8.85
C TYR A 19 7.41 7.42 -8.43
N ARG A 20 8.06 6.76 -7.47
CA ARG A 20 7.75 5.38 -7.04
C ARG A 20 7.12 5.27 -5.67
N VAL A 21 7.31 6.27 -4.82
CA VAL A 21 6.84 6.29 -3.44
C VAL A 21 6.06 7.57 -3.19
N MET A 22 5.00 7.49 -2.44
CA MET A 22 4.22 8.60 -1.93
C MET A 22 3.70 8.24 -0.54
N THR A 23 3.67 9.22 0.37
CA THR A 23 3.06 9.10 1.69
C THR A 23 2.04 10.22 1.91
N ASN A 24 1.39 10.25 3.07
CA ASN A 24 0.24 11.12 3.33
C ASN A 24 0.56 12.63 3.27
N SER A 25 1.72 13.04 3.78
CA SER A 25 2.13 14.45 3.93
C SER A 25 3.64 14.58 4.03
N PRO A 26 4.20 15.75 3.83
CA PRO A 26 3.59 16.95 3.25
C PRO A 26 3.21 16.75 1.78
N VAL A 27 2.86 17.82 1.04
CA VAL A 27 2.63 17.73 -0.41
C VAL A 27 3.83 17.14 -1.12
N TYR A 28 3.59 16.46 -2.24
CA TYR A 28 4.59 15.60 -2.88
C TYR A 28 5.89 16.33 -3.26
N SER A 29 5.78 17.58 -3.70
CA SER A 29 6.96 18.41 -4.00
C SER A 29 7.88 18.61 -2.78
N GLU A 30 7.32 18.72 -1.57
CA GLU A 30 8.10 18.80 -0.34
C GLU A 30 8.68 17.43 0.06
N GLN A 31 7.93 16.35 -0.16
CA GLN A 31 8.46 14.99 0.04
C GLN A 31 9.70 14.76 -0.83
N LEU A 32 9.69 15.21 -2.09
CA LEU A 32 10.85 15.11 -3.00
C LEU A 32 12.05 15.91 -2.49
N LYS A 33 11.84 17.12 -1.95
CA LYS A 33 12.93 17.93 -1.35
C LYS A 33 13.53 17.24 -0.12
N LEU A 34 12.70 16.65 0.73
CA LEU A 34 13.17 15.87 1.87
C LEU A 34 14.02 14.68 1.44
N ASN A 35 13.59 13.93 0.43
CA ASN A 35 14.38 12.82 -0.09
C ASN A 35 15.70 13.29 -0.68
N ALA A 36 15.73 14.42 -1.40
CA ALA A 36 16.95 15.01 -1.93
C ALA A 36 17.91 15.41 -0.80
N PHE A 37 17.42 16.00 0.29
CA PHE A 37 18.23 16.30 1.48
C PHE A 37 18.81 15.03 2.09
N TRP A 38 18.00 14.00 2.33
CA TRP A 38 18.47 12.73 2.91
C TRP A 38 19.41 11.96 1.97
N ALA A 39 19.32 12.17 0.66
CA ALA A 39 20.26 11.58 -0.31
C ALA A 39 21.70 12.12 -0.15
N THR A 40 21.90 13.25 0.54
CA THR A 40 23.24 13.78 0.89
C THR A 40 23.84 13.13 2.14
N LYS A 41 23.08 12.30 2.87
CA LYS A 41 23.49 11.62 4.10
C LYS A 41 23.90 10.19 3.82
N ASP A 42 24.62 9.59 4.76
CA ASP A 42 24.88 8.14 4.73
C ASP A 42 23.61 7.37 5.13
N ARG A 43 22.75 7.14 4.14
CA ARG A 43 21.44 6.47 4.35
C ARG A 43 21.56 5.00 4.79
N THR A 44 22.74 4.42 4.82
CA THR A 44 22.97 3.08 5.36
C THR A 44 22.99 3.09 6.88
N HIS A 45 23.32 4.23 7.49
CA HIS A 45 23.43 4.40 8.94
C HIS A 45 22.48 5.46 9.51
N GLU A 46 22.02 6.41 8.69
CA GLU A 46 21.29 7.60 9.13
C GLU A 46 19.92 7.76 8.46
N LEU A 47 19.06 6.74 8.50
CA LEU A 47 17.68 6.90 8.04
C LEU A 47 16.77 7.45 9.14
N PRO A 48 15.81 8.34 8.81
CA PRO A 48 14.86 8.85 9.79
C PRO A 48 13.93 7.72 10.26
N GLY A 49 13.71 7.61 11.57
CA GLY A 49 13.11 6.44 12.20
C GLY A 49 11.66 6.60 12.67
N SER A 50 11.07 7.80 12.62
CA SER A 50 9.74 8.00 13.17
C SER A 50 8.63 7.39 12.31
N ILE A 51 7.42 7.27 12.88
CA ILE A 51 6.21 6.84 12.18
C ILE A 51 5.58 7.95 11.33
N GLN A 52 6.11 9.17 11.42
CA GLN A 52 5.60 10.32 10.68
C GLN A 52 5.74 10.14 9.17
N SER A 53 4.81 10.71 8.45
CA SER A 53 4.71 10.56 6.99
C SER A 53 6.00 10.95 6.24
N PRO A 54 6.67 12.07 6.56
CA PRO A 54 7.92 12.46 5.91
C PRO A 54 9.03 11.40 6.06
N ASP A 55 9.19 10.87 7.26
CA ASP A 55 10.22 9.86 7.56
C ASP A 55 9.95 8.55 6.84
N ARG A 56 8.67 8.14 6.79
CA ARG A 56 8.23 6.96 6.03
C ARG A 56 8.50 7.12 4.54
N PHE A 57 8.32 8.33 3.99
CA PHE A 57 8.63 8.62 2.59
C PHE A 57 10.11 8.41 2.28
N VAL A 58 10.99 8.96 3.12
CA VAL A 58 12.45 8.84 2.95
C VAL A 58 12.89 7.37 3.02
N ARG A 59 12.41 6.63 4.04
CA ARG A 59 12.71 5.19 4.16
C ARG A 59 12.19 4.39 2.97
N GLY A 60 10.95 4.62 2.57
CA GLY A 60 10.34 3.95 1.43
C GLY A 60 11.11 4.20 0.14
N SER A 61 11.50 5.45 -0.10
CA SER A 61 12.28 5.84 -1.27
C SER A 61 13.65 5.13 -1.29
N PHE A 62 14.35 5.13 -0.15
CA PHE A 62 15.64 4.45 -0.03
C PHE A 62 15.51 2.94 -0.27
N TYR A 63 14.61 2.26 0.45
CA TYR A 63 14.52 0.80 0.37
C TYR A 63 13.99 0.30 -0.98
N VAL A 64 13.11 1.05 -1.65
CA VAL A 64 12.70 0.70 -3.02
C VAL A 64 13.86 0.76 -4.00
N GLU A 65 14.82 1.68 -3.80
CA GLU A 65 16.04 1.79 -4.61
C GLU A 65 16.99 0.62 -4.36
N GLN A 66 17.00 0.06 -3.14
CA GLN A 66 17.89 -1.05 -2.75
C GLN A 66 17.33 -2.43 -3.11
N LEU A 67 16.10 -2.53 -3.60
CA LEU A 67 15.54 -3.83 -3.99
C LEU A 67 16.37 -4.44 -5.13
N PRO A 68 16.85 -5.68 -4.96
CA PRO A 68 17.62 -6.34 -6.01
C PRO A 68 16.74 -6.61 -7.23
N PRO A 69 17.27 -6.46 -8.44
CA PRO A 69 16.56 -6.87 -9.64
C PRO A 69 16.32 -8.38 -9.60
N THR A 70 15.10 -8.81 -9.90
CA THR A 70 14.74 -10.23 -9.93
C THR A 70 13.69 -10.51 -10.99
N THR A 71 13.74 -11.73 -11.54
CA THR A 71 12.70 -12.29 -12.41
C THR A 71 11.78 -13.25 -11.66
N ASP A 72 12.13 -13.63 -10.43
CA ASP A 72 11.28 -14.48 -9.57
C ASP A 72 10.16 -13.63 -8.94
N PRO A 73 8.89 -13.90 -9.26
CA PRO A 73 7.76 -13.13 -8.73
C PRO A 73 7.64 -13.23 -7.20
N ARG A 74 8.08 -14.33 -6.57
CA ARG A 74 8.04 -14.49 -5.11
C ARG A 74 9.06 -13.57 -4.44
N GLN A 75 10.26 -13.47 -4.99
CA GLN A 75 11.28 -12.55 -4.49
C GLN A 75 10.85 -11.09 -4.67
N ALA A 76 10.28 -10.76 -5.84
CA ALA A 76 9.75 -9.42 -6.10
C ALA A 76 8.65 -9.05 -5.08
N LEU A 77 7.70 -9.96 -4.85
CA LEU A 77 6.63 -9.78 -3.86
C LEU A 77 7.20 -9.59 -2.45
N ALA A 78 8.10 -10.47 -2.01
CA ALA A 78 8.72 -10.40 -0.69
C ALA A 78 9.50 -9.10 -0.49
N GLY A 79 10.24 -8.66 -1.51
CA GLY A 79 10.98 -7.39 -1.49
C GLY A 79 10.06 -6.19 -1.32
N VAL A 80 9.04 -6.06 -2.15
CA VAL A 80 8.08 -4.93 -2.05
C VAL A 80 7.33 -4.98 -0.73
N MET A 81 6.90 -6.17 -0.27
CA MET A 81 6.21 -6.33 1.01
C MET A 81 7.10 -5.92 2.19
N SER A 82 8.39 -6.24 2.16
CA SER A 82 9.33 -5.84 3.22
C SER A 82 9.44 -4.31 3.32
N VAL A 83 9.50 -3.61 2.19
CA VAL A 83 9.48 -2.14 2.16
C VAL A 83 8.16 -1.61 2.72
N MET A 84 7.03 -2.14 2.28
CA MET A 84 5.71 -1.69 2.75
C MET A 84 5.54 -1.89 4.26
N ARG A 85 6.03 -3.00 4.81
CA ARG A 85 5.99 -3.26 6.25
C ARG A 85 6.90 -2.29 7.03
N ASN A 86 8.07 -1.96 6.48
CA ASN A 86 8.98 -0.99 7.10
C ASN A 86 8.36 0.42 7.20
N ILE A 87 7.59 0.84 6.20
CA ILE A 87 6.93 2.16 6.17
C ILE A 87 5.51 2.15 6.74
N SER A 88 5.06 1.05 7.29
CA SER A 88 3.78 0.94 7.98
C SER A 88 3.86 1.55 9.37
N VAL A 89 2.73 2.07 9.85
CA VAL A 89 2.56 2.44 11.26
C VAL A 89 2.19 1.17 12.02
N PRO A 90 2.96 0.75 13.02
CA PRO A 90 2.70 -0.47 13.78
C PRO A 90 1.33 -0.45 14.47
N TRP A 91 0.72 -1.61 14.60
CA TRP A 91 -0.51 -1.78 15.36
C TRP A 91 -0.31 -1.38 16.83
N GLY A 92 -1.27 -0.65 17.39
CA GLY A 92 -1.25 -0.25 18.79
C GLY A 92 -0.30 0.91 19.12
N THR A 93 0.28 1.58 18.12
CA THR A 93 1.12 2.76 18.37
C THR A 93 0.22 3.94 18.77
N PRO A 94 0.28 4.42 20.01
CA PRO A 94 -0.46 5.62 20.42
C PRO A 94 0.28 6.89 19.97
N ASP A 95 -0.47 7.90 19.61
CA ASP A 95 0.02 9.26 19.43
C ASP A 95 -0.96 10.21 20.12
N PRO A 96 -0.73 10.57 21.38
CA PRO A 96 -1.63 11.46 22.14
C PRO A 96 -1.74 12.85 21.55
N GLU A 97 -0.69 13.35 20.89
CA GLU A 97 -0.68 14.66 20.24
C GLU A 97 -1.44 14.66 18.90
N HIS A 98 -1.55 13.48 18.28
CA HIS A 98 -2.22 13.29 17.00
C HIS A 98 -3.20 12.11 17.08
N PRO A 99 -4.31 12.26 17.79
CA PRO A 99 -5.25 11.14 18.04
C PRO A 99 -5.89 10.56 16.77
N ASN A 100 -5.76 11.27 15.65
CA ASN A 100 -6.24 10.81 14.34
C ASN A 100 -5.21 9.97 13.57
N ILE A 101 -3.98 9.78 14.09
CA ILE A 101 -3.04 8.85 13.49
C ILE A 101 -3.57 7.44 13.69
N SER A 102 -3.89 6.81 12.58
CA SER A 102 -4.32 5.42 12.55
C SER A 102 -3.15 4.49 12.27
N PRO A 103 -3.04 3.35 12.95
CA PRO A 103 -2.10 2.30 12.55
C PRO A 103 -2.44 1.80 11.14
N THR A 104 -1.48 1.13 10.52
CA THR A 104 -1.73 0.46 9.25
C THR A 104 -2.59 -0.77 9.49
N TRP A 105 -3.84 -0.74 9.04
CA TRP A 105 -4.80 -1.84 9.19
C TRP A 105 -4.59 -2.96 8.18
N TRP A 106 -4.18 -2.60 6.97
CA TRP A 106 -3.89 -3.56 5.89
C TRP A 106 -2.88 -2.99 4.89
N ARG A 107 -2.33 -3.88 4.11
CA ARG A 107 -1.50 -3.57 2.94
C ARG A 107 -2.02 -4.35 1.76
N THR A 108 -1.95 -3.75 0.58
CA THR A 108 -2.30 -4.43 -0.67
C THR A 108 -1.17 -4.34 -1.67
N LEU A 109 -0.97 -5.39 -2.43
CA LEU A 109 -0.06 -5.40 -3.57
C LEU A 109 -0.76 -5.92 -4.81
N LEU A 110 -0.43 -5.34 -5.94
CA LEU A 110 -0.92 -5.80 -7.24
C LEU A 110 0.26 -6.21 -8.12
N ASP A 111 0.36 -7.51 -8.41
CA ASP A 111 1.25 -8.01 -9.45
C ASP A 111 0.55 -7.85 -10.82
N HIS A 112 0.89 -6.77 -11.51
CA HIS A 112 0.30 -6.45 -12.81
C HIS A 112 0.63 -7.50 -13.89
N LYS A 113 1.84 -8.09 -13.84
CA LYS A 113 2.28 -9.08 -14.81
C LYS A 113 1.48 -10.38 -14.72
N ASN A 114 1.33 -10.89 -13.49
CA ASN A 114 0.62 -12.15 -13.23
C ASN A 114 -0.85 -11.93 -12.88
N ARG A 115 -1.31 -10.70 -12.78
CA ARG A 115 -2.69 -10.30 -12.41
C ARG A 115 -3.13 -10.90 -11.08
N VAL A 116 -2.27 -10.78 -10.06
CA VAL A 116 -2.56 -11.26 -8.70
C VAL A 116 -2.68 -10.09 -7.75
N TYR A 117 -3.79 -10.04 -7.02
CA TYR A 117 -4.04 -9.05 -5.97
C TYR A 117 -3.81 -9.69 -4.61
N TYR A 118 -2.87 -9.15 -3.86
CA TYR A 118 -2.52 -9.61 -2.51
C TYR A 118 -3.10 -8.67 -1.46
N PHE A 119 -3.53 -9.24 -0.36
CA PHE A 119 -4.01 -8.52 0.81
C PHE A 119 -3.32 -9.06 2.07
N ASP A 120 -2.75 -8.16 2.86
CA ASP A 120 -2.00 -8.43 4.10
C ASP A 120 -2.64 -7.62 5.22
N SER A 121 -3.44 -8.28 6.06
CA SER A 121 -4.08 -7.67 7.22
C SER A 121 -3.08 -7.48 8.35
N ALA A 122 -3.17 -6.35 9.09
CA ALA A 122 -2.41 -6.17 10.32
C ALA A 122 -2.93 -7.05 11.47
N LEU A 123 -4.15 -7.59 11.34
CA LEU A 123 -4.80 -8.42 12.35
C LEU A 123 -4.58 -9.92 12.12
N SER A 124 -3.91 -10.30 11.03
CA SER A 124 -3.62 -11.69 10.70
C SER A 124 -2.16 -11.87 10.29
N PRO A 125 -1.48 -12.91 10.77
CA PRO A 125 -0.14 -13.23 10.32
C PRO A 125 -0.11 -13.81 8.89
N GLN A 126 -1.25 -14.25 8.35
CA GLN A 126 -1.39 -14.84 7.04
C GLN A 126 -1.68 -13.77 5.98
N MET A 127 -1.10 -13.96 4.81
CA MET A 127 -1.43 -13.20 3.62
C MET A 127 -2.37 -13.99 2.73
N VAL A 128 -3.32 -13.30 2.12
CA VAL A 128 -4.27 -13.88 1.17
C VAL A 128 -4.14 -13.22 -0.19
N TRP A 129 -4.59 -13.89 -1.26
CA TRP A 129 -4.58 -13.32 -2.59
C TRP A 129 -5.69 -13.84 -3.49
N LEU A 130 -5.95 -13.06 -4.54
CA LEU A 130 -6.84 -13.41 -5.63
C LEU A 130 -6.08 -13.39 -6.96
N ASN A 131 -6.23 -14.43 -7.76
CA ASN A 131 -5.83 -14.41 -9.16
C ASN A 131 -6.96 -13.77 -9.98
N LEU A 132 -6.75 -12.55 -10.42
CA LEU A 132 -7.76 -11.78 -11.14
C LEU A 132 -8.11 -12.38 -12.50
N GLY A 133 -7.19 -13.15 -13.08
CA GLY A 133 -7.45 -13.87 -14.34
C GLY A 133 -8.44 -15.04 -14.22
N GLN A 134 -8.77 -15.44 -12.98
CA GLN A 134 -9.74 -16.48 -12.66
C GLN A 134 -11.09 -15.93 -12.21
N ILE A 135 -11.27 -14.61 -12.23
CA ILE A 135 -12.51 -13.95 -11.85
C ILE A 135 -13.22 -13.46 -13.10
N ASP A 136 -14.49 -13.76 -13.20
CA ASP A 136 -15.34 -13.24 -14.26
C ASP A 136 -15.74 -11.79 -13.93
N PHE A 137 -15.27 -10.84 -14.74
CA PHE A 137 -15.61 -9.42 -14.66
C PHE A 137 -16.56 -8.99 -15.80
N SER A 138 -17.17 -9.91 -16.51
CA SER A 138 -18.11 -9.57 -17.58
C SER A 138 -19.36 -8.86 -17.04
N PRO A 139 -20.00 -8.03 -17.85
CA PRO A 139 -21.29 -7.42 -17.46
C PRO A 139 -22.29 -8.50 -17.04
N GLY A 140 -22.89 -8.33 -15.86
CA GLY A 140 -23.88 -9.28 -15.33
C GLY A 140 -23.32 -10.44 -14.52
N SER A 141 -22.00 -10.62 -14.40
CA SER A 141 -21.38 -11.67 -13.56
C SER A 141 -21.71 -11.52 -12.06
N GLY A 142 -22.22 -10.38 -11.65
CA GLY A 142 -22.57 -10.08 -10.26
C GLY A 142 -21.36 -9.71 -9.39
N ILE A 143 -21.65 -9.37 -8.14
CA ILE A 143 -20.64 -9.07 -7.16
C ILE A 143 -20.33 -10.31 -6.34
N ARG A 144 -19.05 -10.56 -6.12
CA ARG A 144 -18.57 -11.61 -5.22
C ARG A 144 -17.69 -11.00 -4.14
N ALA A 145 -17.83 -11.49 -2.93
CA ALA A 145 -17.07 -11.01 -1.78
C ALA A 145 -16.66 -12.16 -0.86
N ILE A 146 -15.71 -11.86 0.00
CA ILE A 146 -15.31 -12.69 1.13
C ILE A 146 -15.02 -11.78 2.31
N ALA A 147 -15.53 -12.12 3.49
CA ALA A 147 -15.25 -11.40 4.73
C ALA A 147 -13.93 -11.91 5.33
N ILE A 148 -12.86 -11.16 5.13
CA ILE A 148 -11.50 -11.54 5.55
C ILE A 148 -11.33 -11.40 7.06
N GLU A 149 -12.00 -10.44 7.69
CA GLU A 149 -11.81 -10.11 9.10
C GLU A 149 -12.47 -11.11 10.06
N THR A 150 -13.44 -11.87 9.59
CA THR A 150 -14.24 -12.77 10.43
C THR A 150 -13.71 -14.19 10.47
N ASP A 151 -12.78 -14.55 9.62
CA ASP A 151 -12.21 -15.89 9.54
C ASP A 151 -10.66 -15.84 9.58
N PRO A 152 -10.07 -16.03 10.77
CA PRO A 152 -8.61 -15.99 10.94
C PRO A 152 -7.89 -17.19 10.30
N SER A 153 -8.61 -18.20 9.81
CA SER A 153 -8.01 -19.35 9.11
C SER A 153 -7.73 -19.08 7.63
N LEU A 154 -8.25 -17.98 7.08
CA LEU A 154 -8.07 -17.65 5.68
C LEU A 154 -6.60 -17.37 5.36
N GLN A 155 -6.06 -18.12 4.41
CA GLN A 155 -4.71 -17.97 3.92
C GLN A 155 -4.59 -18.41 2.46
N GLY A 156 -3.63 -17.85 1.76
CA GLY A 156 -3.35 -18.30 0.40
C GLY A 156 -4.35 -17.78 -0.63
N ASN A 157 -4.62 -18.57 -1.64
CA ASN A 157 -5.53 -18.23 -2.74
C ASN A 157 -7.00 -18.35 -2.33
N LEU A 158 -7.76 -17.27 -2.42
CA LEU A 158 -9.17 -17.21 -2.03
C LEU A 158 -10.16 -17.28 -3.20
N ASN A 159 -9.72 -17.51 -4.45
CA ASN A 159 -10.63 -17.53 -5.60
C ASN A 159 -11.82 -18.48 -5.42
N GLY A 160 -11.58 -19.68 -4.90
CA GLY A 160 -12.62 -20.68 -4.65
C GLY A 160 -13.56 -20.36 -3.48
N LEU A 161 -13.22 -19.37 -2.66
CA LEU A 161 -13.99 -18.99 -1.47
C LEU A 161 -14.89 -17.76 -1.69
N LEU A 162 -14.76 -17.09 -2.84
CA LEU A 162 -15.64 -15.97 -3.18
C LEU A 162 -17.09 -16.41 -3.28
N ARG A 163 -18.01 -15.68 -2.66
CA ARG A 163 -19.44 -15.92 -2.65
C ARG A 163 -20.20 -14.75 -3.25
N ALA A 164 -21.37 -15.01 -3.81
CA ALA A 164 -22.26 -13.95 -4.27
C ALA A 164 -22.55 -12.96 -3.14
N ALA A 165 -22.51 -11.70 -3.45
CA ALA A 165 -22.72 -10.62 -2.50
C ALA A 165 -23.72 -9.58 -3.08
N PRO A 166 -24.45 -8.87 -2.20
CA PRO A 166 -25.32 -7.79 -2.64
C PRO A 166 -24.52 -6.64 -3.26
N ALA A 167 -25.21 -5.80 -4.01
CA ALA A 167 -24.60 -4.58 -4.55
C ALA A 167 -24.05 -3.69 -3.43
N ILE A 168 -22.85 -3.13 -3.66
CA ILE A 168 -22.25 -2.17 -2.75
C ILE A 168 -23.14 -0.91 -2.71
N ARG A 169 -23.57 -0.54 -1.51
CA ARG A 169 -24.26 0.73 -1.29
C ARG A 169 -23.26 1.74 -0.76
N PHE A 170 -23.03 2.79 -1.51
CA PHE A 170 -22.24 3.92 -1.02
C PHE A 170 -23.08 4.74 -0.02
N LEU A 171 -22.41 5.23 1.02
CA LEU A 171 -23.05 6.19 1.92
C LEU A 171 -23.40 7.46 1.14
N ALA A 172 -24.57 8.01 1.40
CA ALA A 172 -24.91 9.33 0.88
C ALA A 172 -23.89 10.35 1.42
N PRO A 173 -23.47 11.35 0.62
CA PRO A 173 -22.64 12.42 1.13
C PRO A 173 -23.35 13.06 2.31
N ALA A 174 -22.62 13.33 3.39
CA ALA A 174 -23.14 14.12 4.50
C ALA A 174 -23.49 15.50 3.96
N GLY A 175 -24.76 15.90 4.13
CA GLY A 175 -25.26 17.19 3.73
C GLY A 175 -24.65 18.34 4.56
#